data_73d43265e2202401c19fa523c21c9364
#
_entry.id   73d43265e2202401c19fa523c21c9364
#
_cell.length_a   1.000
_cell.length_b   1.000
_cell.length_c   1.000
_cell.angle_alpha   90.00
_cell.angle_beta   90.00
_cell.angle_gamma   90.00
#
_symmetry.space_group_name_H-M   'P 1'
#
loop_
_entity.id
_entity.type
_entity.pdbx_description
1 polymer ?
#
loop_
_entity_poly.entity_id
_entity_poly.type
_entity_poly.pdbx_seq_one_letter_code
_entity_poly.pdbx_strand_id
1 'polypeptide(L)'
;MAYLFVHFREMWTEKGEQVYFALSKNGYDWEIINDGNPVITAKKGDLGVRDIVIARTRDNRFVIMATDLALIKNIDTKYKGNIRNAFKDGSKAIAMWKSDDLVNWSDEILLQFDDDNLGCFWAPGIFFDDESGEYVVHWSSSNKNDDYSGLAIYYSVTKDSEKFSKPKLFCKKTDSELLDSFLYKSNGTYHFFVKSADNPKAVIHET
;
A
#
# COMPACT_ATOMS: atom_id res chain seq x y z
N MET A 1 23.27 -11.54 -7.45
CA MET A 1 21.86 -11.10 -7.31
C MET A 1 21.71 -10.57 -5.90
N ALA A 2 20.98 -9.49 -5.68
CA ALA A 2 20.66 -8.97 -4.35
C ALA A 2 19.16 -8.81 -4.23
N TYR A 3 18.63 -8.99 -3.03
CA TYR A 3 17.23 -8.79 -2.70
C TYR A 3 17.11 -7.56 -1.82
N LEU A 4 16.06 -6.77 -2.06
CA LEU A 4 15.68 -5.62 -1.24
C LEU A 4 14.36 -5.94 -0.54
N PHE A 5 14.32 -5.80 0.77
CA PHE A 5 13.11 -5.86 1.58
C PHE A 5 12.74 -4.46 2.03
N VAL A 6 11.57 -4.02 1.63
CA VAL A 6 11.01 -2.72 2.01
C VAL A 6 9.94 -2.97 3.05
N HIS A 7 10.04 -2.33 4.20
CA HIS A 7 9.14 -2.60 5.31
C HIS A 7 8.93 -1.38 6.21
N PHE A 8 7.96 -1.44 7.09
CA PHE A 8 7.79 -0.51 8.22
C PHE A 8 8.04 -1.24 9.54
N ARG A 9 8.07 -0.49 10.64
CA ARG A 9 8.20 -1.03 11.99
C ARG A 9 7.11 -0.46 12.89
N GLU A 10 6.47 -1.31 13.64
CA GLU A 10 5.52 -0.91 14.69
C GLU A 10 6.31 -0.54 15.96
N MET A 11 6.57 0.74 16.15
CA MET A 11 7.29 1.26 17.31
C MET A 11 6.63 2.53 17.83
N TRP A 12 6.56 2.68 19.14
CA TRP A 12 6.04 3.86 19.85
C TRP A 12 7.06 5.01 19.89
N THR A 13 7.68 5.31 18.76
CA THR A 13 8.68 6.37 18.60
C THR A 13 8.42 7.13 17.31
N GLU A 14 9.01 8.30 17.16
CA GLU A 14 8.97 9.08 15.91
C GLU A 14 9.53 8.34 14.69
N LYS A 15 10.37 7.33 14.93
CA LYS A 15 10.90 6.45 13.89
C LYS A 15 9.96 5.30 13.53
N GLY A 16 8.92 5.05 14.32
CA GLY A 16 7.92 4.03 14.02
C GLY A 16 7.09 4.39 12.79
N GLU A 17 6.57 3.37 12.10
CA GLU A 17 5.71 3.54 10.94
C GLU A 17 6.32 4.44 9.84
N GLN A 18 7.58 4.17 9.51
CA GLN A 18 8.34 4.83 8.45
C GLN A 18 8.90 3.77 7.47
N VAL A 19 9.52 4.19 6.37
CA VAL A 19 10.08 3.29 5.36
C VAL A 19 11.47 2.84 5.76
N TYR A 20 11.67 1.53 5.89
CA TYR A 20 12.94 0.88 6.17
C TYR A 20 13.33 -0.06 5.04
N PHE A 21 14.64 -0.25 4.87
CA PHE A 21 15.19 -1.22 3.94
C PHE A 21 16.07 -2.23 4.65
N ALA A 22 16.05 -3.47 4.14
CA ALA A 22 17.04 -4.47 4.44
C ALA A 22 17.50 -5.13 3.13
N LEU A 23 18.74 -5.57 3.09
CA LEU A 23 19.36 -6.23 1.94
C LEU A 23 19.67 -7.69 2.25
N SER A 24 19.57 -8.53 1.23
CA SER A 24 19.98 -9.93 1.33
C SER A 24 20.68 -10.38 0.06
N LYS A 25 21.67 -11.28 0.20
CA LYS A 25 22.34 -11.94 -0.92
C LYS A 25 21.66 -13.26 -1.33
N ASN A 26 20.91 -13.86 -0.42
CA ASN A 26 20.31 -15.20 -0.60
C ASN A 26 18.79 -15.24 -0.37
N GLY A 27 18.16 -14.14 0.08
CA GLY A 27 16.74 -14.06 0.39
C GLY A 27 16.35 -14.59 1.79
N TYR A 28 17.30 -15.10 2.56
CA TYR A 28 17.07 -15.64 3.91
C TYR A 28 17.73 -14.83 5.01
N ASP A 29 18.99 -14.44 4.81
CA ASP A 29 19.75 -13.64 5.76
C ASP A 29 19.66 -12.16 5.35
N TRP A 30 19.16 -11.31 6.24
CA TRP A 30 18.86 -9.91 5.96
C TRP A 30 19.72 -8.99 6.78
N GLU A 31 20.39 -8.08 6.11
CA GLU A 31 21.19 -7.01 6.70
C GLU A 31 20.37 -5.71 6.72
N ILE A 32 20.17 -5.15 7.90
CA ILE A 32 19.53 -3.86 8.09
C ILE A 32 20.50 -2.78 7.64
N ILE A 33 20.05 -1.89 6.76
CA ILE A 33 20.85 -0.77 6.28
C ILE A 33 20.48 0.54 6.98
N ASN A 34 21.25 1.61 6.69
CA ASN A 34 21.06 2.95 7.26
C ASN A 34 21.11 2.96 8.80
N ASP A 35 21.98 2.11 9.38
CA ASP A 35 22.14 1.96 10.84
C ASP A 35 20.82 1.75 11.59
N GLY A 36 19.87 1.11 10.93
CA GLY A 36 18.54 0.85 11.49
C GLY A 36 17.62 2.08 11.57
N ASN A 37 17.97 3.18 10.93
CA ASN A 37 17.12 4.35 10.78
C ASN A 37 16.21 4.22 9.54
N PRO A 38 15.07 4.95 9.49
CA PRO A 38 14.26 5.03 8.28
C PRO A 38 15.08 5.53 7.08
N VAL A 39 14.86 4.95 5.92
CA VAL A 39 15.41 5.44 4.64
C VAL A 39 14.57 6.61 4.14
N ILE A 40 13.25 6.54 4.35
CA ILE A 40 12.32 7.64 4.05
C ILE A 40 11.46 7.88 5.29
N THR A 41 11.30 9.16 5.63
CA THR A 41 10.39 9.62 6.68
C THR A 41 9.23 10.35 6.03
N ALA A 42 7.99 9.94 6.35
CA ALA A 42 6.78 10.61 5.91
C ALA A 42 6.68 12.01 6.51
N LYS A 43 6.38 13.00 5.68
CA LYS A 43 6.32 14.43 6.05
C LYS A 43 4.95 15.03 5.82
N LYS A 44 4.04 14.29 5.20
CA LYS A 44 2.69 14.71 4.86
C LYS A 44 1.67 13.75 5.46
N GLY A 45 0.40 14.05 5.30
CA GLY A 45 -0.69 13.19 5.75
C GLY A 45 -0.65 12.87 7.23
N ASP A 46 -0.73 11.60 7.57
CA ASP A 46 -0.69 11.11 8.95
C ASP A 46 0.71 11.11 9.58
N LEU A 47 1.76 11.48 8.82
CA LEU A 47 3.18 11.49 9.24
C LEU A 47 3.71 10.11 9.63
N GLY A 48 3.17 9.07 9.03
CA GLY A 48 3.61 7.69 9.17
C GLY A 48 3.01 6.83 8.08
N VAL A 49 3.68 5.72 7.76
CA VAL A 49 3.26 4.83 6.67
C VAL A 49 3.37 3.36 7.04
N ARG A 50 2.47 2.57 6.45
CA ARG A 50 2.36 1.12 6.62
C ARG A 50 2.21 0.43 5.25
N ASP A 51 2.26 -0.89 5.24
CA ASP A 51 1.93 -1.75 4.08
C ASP A 51 2.65 -1.29 2.80
N ILE A 52 3.98 -1.23 2.88
CA ILE A 52 4.80 -0.62 1.86
C ILE A 52 5.03 -1.58 0.70
N VAL A 53 4.81 -1.12 -0.52
CA VAL A 53 5.16 -1.83 -1.74
C VAL A 53 6.19 -1.04 -2.54
N ILE A 54 7.10 -1.75 -3.19
CA ILE A 54 8.04 -1.17 -4.15
C ILE A 54 7.88 -1.86 -5.51
N ALA A 55 7.91 -1.08 -6.57
CA ALA A 55 7.94 -1.59 -7.94
C ALA A 55 9.04 -0.93 -8.75
N ARG A 56 9.61 -1.70 -9.68
CA ARG A 56 10.47 -1.17 -10.74
C ARG A 56 9.61 -0.87 -11.94
N THR A 57 9.67 0.36 -12.43
CA THR A 57 8.95 0.81 -13.61
C THR A 57 9.65 0.37 -14.89
N ARG A 58 8.95 0.41 -16.03
CA ARG A 58 9.50 -0.01 -17.32
C ARG A 58 10.66 0.85 -17.81
N ASP A 59 10.69 2.10 -17.41
CA ASP A 59 11.80 3.04 -17.66
C ASP A 59 12.93 2.92 -16.64
N ASN A 60 12.96 1.80 -15.90
CA ASN A 60 13.98 1.43 -14.92
C ASN A 60 14.07 2.34 -13.68
N ARG A 61 13.06 3.12 -13.40
CA ARG A 61 12.92 3.85 -12.14
C ARG A 61 12.23 2.99 -11.09
N PHE A 62 12.14 3.51 -9.89
CA PHE A 62 11.49 2.85 -8.76
C PHE A 62 10.38 3.72 -8.20
N VAL A 63 9.29 3.08 -7.78
CA VAL A 63 8.17 3.71 -7.09
C VAL A 63 7.91 2.96 -5.81
N ILE A 64 7.83 3.68 -4.69
CA ILE A 64 7.29 3.18 -3.43
C ILE A 64 5.89 3.75 -3.28
N MET A 65 4.95 2.88 -2.88
CA MET A 65 3.62 3.26 -2.42
C MET A 65 3.37 2.66 -1.04
N ALA A 66 2.62 3.37 -0.21
CA ALA A 66 2.34 2.95 1.16
C ALA A 66 0.99 3.49 1.64
N THR A 67 0.39 2.82 2.60
CA THR A 67 -0.74 3.34 3.36
C THR A 67 -0.30 4.58 4.12
N ASP A 68 -0.94 5.73 3.91
CA ASP A 68 -0.76 6.92 4.73
C ASP A 68 -1.51 6.72 6.06
N LEU A 69 -0.81 6.15 7.03
CA LEU A 69 -1.38 5.81 8.34
C LEU A 69 -0.28 5.72 9.41
N ALA A 70 -0.33 6.59 10.39
CA ALA A 70 0.41 6.47 11.64
C ALA A 70 -0.54 5.91 12.72
N LEU A 71 -0.79 4.59 12.69
CA LEU A 71 -1.77 3.94 13.55
C LEU A 71 -1.41 4.09 15.03
N ILE A 72 -0.18 3.80 15.40
CA ILE A 72 0.29 3.85 16.79
C ILE A 72 0.10 5.26 17.37
N LYS A 73 0.44 6.28 16.60
CA LYS A 73 0.29 7.69 17.01
C LYS A 73 -1.17 8.13 17.10
N ASN A 74 -2.03 7.62 16.22
CA ASN A 74 -3.37 8.12 15.99
C ASN A 74 -4.47 7.26 16.62
N ILE A 75 -4.16 6.05 17.10
CA ILE A 75 -5.19 5.10 17.58
C ILE A 75 -6.07 5.69 18.71
N ASP A 76 -5.46 6.33 19.69
CA ASP A 76 -6.19 6.87 20.84
C ASP A 76 -6.75 8.28 20.58
N THR A 77 -6.12 9.06 19.69
CA THR A 77 -6.49 10.44 19.40
C THR A 77 -7.50 10.52 18.25
N LYS A 78 -7.04 10.31 17.03
CA LYS A 78 -7.85 10.41 15.80
C LYS A 78 -8.92 9.32 15.72
N TYR A 79 -8.56 8.08 16.11
CA TYR A 79 -9.44 6.90 15.97
C TYR A 79 -10.14 6.48 17.27
N LYS A 80 -9.98 7.23 18.38
CA LYS A 80 -10.71 7.05 19.65
C LYS A 80 -10.61 5.61 20.19
N GLY A 81 -9.43 4.99 20.10
CA GLY A 81 -9.17 3.62 20.55
C GLY A 81 -9.77 2.52 19.67
N ASN A 82 -10.31 2.85 18.49
CA ASN A 82 -10.94 1.86 17.63
C ASN A 82 -10.48 2.02 16.18
N ILE A 83 -9.73 1.04 15.67
CA ILE A 83 -9.23 1.03 14.30
C ILE A 83 -10.36 1.11 13.24
N ARG A 84 -11.56 0.64 13.53
CA ARG A 84 -12.69 0.74 12.60
C ARG A 84 -13.09 2.19 12.29
N ASN A 85 -12.81 3.12 13.19
CA ASN A 85 -13.03 4.54 12.89
C ASN A 85 -12.13 5.03 11.75
N ALA A 86 -10.99 4.40 11.53
CA ALA A 86 -10.12 4.72 10.42
C ALA A 86 -10.70 4.31 9.05
N PHE A 87 -11.72 3.46 8.98
CA PHE A 87 -12.41 3.15 7.74
C PHE A 87 -13.06 4.39 7.15
N LYS A 88 -13.63 5.25 7.99
CA LYS A 88 -14.26 6.50 7.61
C LYS A 88 -13.33 7.70 7.72
N ASP A 89 -12.60 7.79 8.83
CA ASP A 89 -11.83 8.98 9.24
C ASP A 89 -10.33 8.86 8.87
N GLY A 90 -9.93 7.75 8.25
CA GLY A 90 -8.57 7.50 7.79
C GLY A 90 -8.16 8.39 6.62
N SER A 91 -6.88 8.37 6.30
CA SER A 91 -6.38 9.08 5.13
C SER A 91 -7.00 8.50 3.85
N LYS A 92 -7.40 9.39 2.94
CA LYS A 92 -7.90 9.08 1.60
C LYS A 92 -6.79 9.28 0.56
N ALA A 93 -5.56 8.96 0.93
CA ALA A 93 -4.41 9.08 0.08
C ALA A 93 -3.49 7.86 0.21
N ILE A 94 -2.76 7.58 -0.86
CA ILE A 94 -1.62 6.67 -0.88
C ILE A 94 -0.36 7.53 -0.87
N ALA A 95 0.53 7.32 0.10
CA ALA A 95 1.83 7.96 0.11
C ALA A 95 2.72 7.35 -0.98
N MET A 96 3.38 8.18 -1.78
CA MET A 96 4.18 7.74 -2.92
C MET A 96 5.51 8.50 -2.99
N TRP A 97 6.58 7.78 -3.36
CA TRP A 97 7.90 8.32 -3.68
C TRP A 97 8.45 7.67 -4.93
N LYS A 98 9.28 8.41 -5.67
CA LYS A 98 9.96 7.96 -6.88
C LYS A 98 11.47 8.06 -6.71
N SER A 99 12.22 7.15 -7.32
CA SER A 99 13.68 7.14 -7.31
C SER A 99 14.24 6.55 -8.60
N ASP A 100 15.40 7.04 -9.01
CA ASP A 100 16.15 6.48 -10.13
C ASP A 100 17.21 5.45 -9.66
N ASP A 101 17.58 5.46 -8.39
CA ASP A 101 18.78 4.76 -7.89
C ASP A 101 18.59 4.01 -6.56
N LEU A 102 17.37 4.03 -5.96
CA LEU A 102 17.04 3.46 -4.63
C LEU A 102 17.71 4.19 -3.45
N VAL A 103 18.47 5.25 -3.69
CA VAL A 103 19.18 6.03 -2.68
C VAL A 103 18.56 7.42 -2.52
N ASN A 104 18.33 8.09 -3.62
CA ASN A 104 17.74 9.41 -3.67
C ASN A 104 16.24 9.31 -4.02
N TRP A 105 15.39 9.75 -3.13
CA TRP A 105 13.94 9.69 -3.26
C TRP A 105 13.36 11.08 -3.47
N SER A 106 12.32 11.16 -4.30
CA SER A 106 11.57 12.41 -4.51
C SER A 106 10.94 12.93 -3.21
N ASP A 107 10.43 14.14 -3.26
CA ASP A 107 9.48 14.60 -2.26
C ASP A 107 8.25 13.68 -2.21
N GLU A 108 7.66 13.59 -1.02
CA GLU A 108 6.45 12.81 -0.79
C GLU A 108 5.27 13.35 -1.58
N ILE A 109 4.60 12.46 -2.29
CA ILE A 109 3.35 12.71 -3.01
C ILE A 109 2.23 11.98 -2.26
N LEU A 110 1.18 12.70 -1.90
CA LEU A 110 -0.07 12.09 -1.45
C LEU A 110 -0.98 11.92 -2.66
N LEU A 111 -1.04 10.70 -3.17
CA LEU A 111 -1.88 10.34 -4.29
C LEU A 111 -3.32 10.23 -3.83
N GLN A 112 -4.16 11.12 -4.32
CA GLN A 112 -5.60 11.16 -4.07
C GLN A 112 -6.35 10.81 -5.35
N PHE A 113 -7.51 10.19 -5.18
CA PHE A 113 -8.40 9.85 -6.29
C PHE A 113 -9.72 10.61 -6.17
N ASP A 114 -10.30 10.95 -7.31
CA ASP A 114 -11.57 11.68 -7.42
C ASP A 114 -12.76 10.73 -7.17
N ASP A 115 -12.93 10.33 -5.89
CA ASP A 115 -14.10 9.58 -5.42
C ASP A 115 -14.36 9.85 -3.92
N ASP A 116 -15.30 10.73 -3.64
CA ASP A 116 -15.69 11.12 -2.28
C ASP A 116 -16.40 10.02 -1.48
N ASN A 117 -16.82 8.94 -2.13
CA ASN A 117 -17.50 7.83 -1.46
C ASN A 117 -16.53 6.85 -0.81
N LEU A 118 -15.27 6.83 -1.26
CA LEU A 118 -14.26 5.96 -0.66
C LEU A 118 -13.81 6.50 0.70
N GLY A 119 -13.57 5.56 1.62
CA GLY A 119 -13.03 5.82 2.95
C GLY A 119 -11.49 5.76 2.98
N CYS A 120 -10.93 4.94 3.84
CA CYS A 120 -9.48 4.73 3.94
C CYS A 120 -8.88 4.12 2.67
N PHE A 121 -7.58 4.37 2.41
CA PHE A 121 -6.83 3.75 1.32
C PHE A 121 -5.68 2.95 1.92
N TRP A 122 -5.88 1.63 2.06
CA TRP A 122 -4.97 0.76 2.79
C TRP A 122 -4.34 -0.33 1.93
N ALA A 123 -3.13 -0.71 2.31
CA ALA A 123 -2.37 -1.79 1.70
C ALA A 123 -2.33 -1.69 0.16
N PRO A 124 -1.74 -0.60 -0.39
CA PRO A 124 -1.64 -0.45 -1.82
C PRO A 124 -0.76 -1.51 -2.43
N GLY A 125 -1.12 -1.95 -3.63
CA GLY A 125 -0.29 -2.76 -4.51
C GLY A 125 -0.14 -2.07 -5.86
N ILE A 126 0.95 -2.38 -6.56
CA ILE A 126 1.18 -1.92 -7.93
C ILE A 126 1.64 -3.09 -8.79
N PHE A 127 0.98 -3.28 -9.91
CA PHE A 127 1.24 -4.34 -10.86
C PHE A 127 1.30 -3.76 -12.27
N PHE A 128 2.32 -4.12 -13.06
CA PHE A 128 2.35 -3.76 -14.47
C PHE A 128 1.68 -4.85 -15.29
N ASP A 129 0.63 -4.48 -16.02
CA ASP A 129 -0.05 -5.35 -16.97
C ASP A 129 0.57 -5.17 -18.36
N ASP A 130 1.24 -6.21 -18.83
CA ASP A 130 1.94 -6.20 -20.12
C ASP A 130 0.98 -6.29 -21.31
N GLU A 131 -0.27 -6.71 -21.12
CA GLU A 131 -1.28 -6.77 -22.16
C GLU A 131 -1.89 -5.41 -22.44
N SER A 132 -2.27 -4.66 -21.40
CA SER A 132 -2.78 -3.29 -21.55
C SER A 132 -1.68 -2.25 -21.68
N GLY A 133 -0.47 -2.56 -21.22
CA GLY A 133 0.64 -1.61 -21.13
C GLY A 133 0.47 -0.55 -20.05
N GLU A 134 -0.34 -0.85 -19.03
CA GLU A 134 -0.66 0.05 -17.91
C GLU A 134 -0.24 -0.54 -16.56
N TYR A 135 -0.01 0.31 -15.59
CA TYR A 135 0.10 -0.09 -14.20
C TYR A 135 -1.28 -0.13 -13.56
N VAL A 136 -1.60 -1.21 -12.89
CA VAL A 136 -2.77 -1.35 -12.03
C VAL A 136 -2.31 -1.05 -10.60
N VAL A 137 -2.83 0.01 -10.02
CA VAL A 137 -2.68 0.31 -8.60
C VAL A 137 -3.95 -0.10 -7.91
N HIS A 138 -3.86 -0.96 -6.92
CA HIS A 138 -5.01 -1.48 -6.17
C HIS A 138 -4.82 -1.27 -4.66
N TRP A 139 -5.91 -1.21 -3.93
CA TRP A 139 -5.89 -0.98 -2.48
C TRP A 139 -7.19 -1.45 -1.84
N SER A 140 -7.18 -1.60 -0.52
CA SER A 140 -8.38 -1.87 0.26
C SER A 140 -9.02 -0.54 0.69
N SER A 141 -10.33 -0.43 0.51
CA SER A 141 -11.09 0.75 0.93
C SER A 141 -12.48 0.36 1.41
N SER A 142 -12.99 1.13 2.36
CA SER A 142 -14.40 1.15 2.74
C SER A 142 -15.17 2.13 1.85
N ASN A 143 -16.51 2.09 1.91
CA ASN A 143 -17.35 2.92 1.06
C ASN A 143 -18.52 3.52 1.85
N LYS A 144 -18.83 4.78 1.57
CA LYS A 144 -19.95 5.52 2.17
C LYS A 144 -21.32 4.88 1.91
N ASN A 145 -21.47 4.24 0.76
CA ASN A 145 -22.76 3.63 0.37
C ASN A 145 -23.15 2.44 1.24
N ASP A 146 -22.21 1.85 1.97
CA ASP A 146 -22.46 0.79 2.97
C ASP A 146 -22.08 1.25 4.39
N ASP A 147 -22.12 2.56 4.63
CA ASP A 147 -21.80 3.20 5.90
C ASP A 147 -20.40 2.84 6.42
N TYR A 148 -19.45 2.66 5.51
CA TYR A 148 -18.06 2.26 5.82
C TYR A 148 -17.95 0.95 6.62
N SER A 149 -18.92 0.06 6.46
CA SER A 149 -19.06 -1.14 7.29
C SER A 149 -18.01 -2.22 7.03
N GLY A 150 -17.36 -2.20 5.87
CA GLY A 150 -16.36 -3.20 5.48
C GLY A 150 -15.39 -2.72 4.42
N LEU A 151 -14.40 -3.55 4.13
CA LEU A 151 -13.36 -3.29 3.13
C LEU A 151 -13.57 -4.11 1.87
N ALA A 152 -13.37 -3.48 0.74
CA ALA A 152 -13.33 -4.10 -0.58
C ALA A 152 -12.07 -3.66 -1.33
N ILE A 153 -11.68 -4.37 -2.36
CA ILE A 153 -10.53 -4.02 -3.19
C ILE A 153 -10.98 -3.12 -4.34
N TYR A 154 -10.33 -1.99 -4.44
CA TYR A 154 -10.48 -1.02 -5.52
C TYR A 154 -9.20 -0.93 -6.33
N TYR A 155 -9.30 -0.41 -7.55
CA TYR A 155 -8.14 -0.17 -8.39
C TYR A 155 -8.29 1.08 -9.25
N SER A 156 -7.16 1.57 -9.71
CA SER A 156 -7.01 2.59 -10.73
C SER A 156 -5.87 2.20 -11.66
N VAL A 157 -5.89 2.70 -12.89
CA VAL A 157 -4.83 2.44 -13.86
C VAL A 157 -4.08 3.71 -14.24
N THR A 158 -2.80 3.54 -14.58
CA THR A 158 -1.92 4.62 -15.01
C THR A 158 -0.85 4.11 -15.98
N LYS A 159 -0.41 4.97 -16.89
CA LYS A 159 0.72 4.69 -17.82
C LYS A 159 2.05 5.26 -17.33
N ASP A 160 2.00 6.31 -16.51
CA ASP A 160 3.15 7.17 -16.19
C ASP A 160 3.36 7.38 -14.69
N SER A 161 2.48 6.82 -13.83
CA SER A 161 2.44 7.09 -12.39
C SER A 161 2.23 8.58 -12.04
N GLU A 162 1.59 9.33 -12.94
CA GLU A 162 1.25 10.75 -12.75
C GLU A 162 -0.24 10.99 -12.91
N LYS A 163 -0.85 10.38 -13.93
CA LYS A 163 -2.28 10.47 -14.20
C LYS A 163 -2.94 9.12 -13.98
N PHE A 164 -3.93 9.12 -13.11
CA PHE A 164 -4.63 7.92 -12.69
C PHE A 164 -6.09 7.97 -13.16
N SER A 165 -6.64 6.82 -13.54
CA SER A 165 -8.06 6.71 -13.82
C SER A 165 -8.88 6.90 -12.53
N LYS A 166 -10.20 7.15 -12.68
CA LYS A 166 -11.11 7.07 -11.52
C LYS A 166 -11.07 5.67 -10.91
N PRO A 167 -11.19 5.57 -9.58
CA PRO A 167 -11.30 4.29 -8.88
C PRO A 167 -12.43 3.43 -9.41
N LYS A 168 -12.19 2.13 -9.48
CA LYS A 168 -13.19 1.11 -9.79
C LYS A 168 -13.15 0.01 -8.76
N LEU A 169 -14.31 -0.54 -8.43
CA LEU A 169 -14.40 -1.74 -7.60
C LEU A 169 -13.78 -2.91 -8.36
N PHE A 170 -12.80 -3.58 -7.74
CA PHE A 170 -12.18 -4.78 -8.26
C PHE A 170 -12.86 -6.04 -7.69
N CYS A 171 -12.92 -6.15 -6.38
CA CYS A 171 -13.50 -7.31 -5.71
C CYS A 171 -14.14 -6.90 -4.38
N LYS A 172 -15.34 -7.42 -4.11
CA LYS A 172 -16.04 -7.29 -2.83
C LYS A 172 -16.71 -8.64 -2.52
N LYS A 173 -16.62 -9.05 -1.25
CA LYS A 173 -17.39 -10.22 -0.74
C LYS A 173 -18.47 -9.76 0.22
N THR A 174 -19.59 -10.46 0.23
CA THR A 174 -20.74 -10.08 1.07
C THR A 174 -20.53 -10.43 2.53
N ASP A 175 -19.78 -11.49 2.78
CA ASP A 175 -19.57 -12.14 4.07
C ASP A 175 -18.13 -11.97 4.62
N SER A 176 -17.32 -11.13 3.98
CA SER A 176 -15.91 -10.98 4.32
C SER A 176 -15.37 -9.62 3.93
N GLU A 177 -14.57 -9.02 4.80
CA GLU A 177 -13.75 -7.86 4.47
C GLU A 177 -12.47 -8.31 3.76
N LEU A 178 -12.12 -7.63 2.67
CA LEU A 178 -10.93 -7.95 1.87
C LEU A 178 -9.82 -6.93 2.12
N LEU A 179 -8.62 -7.44 2.43
CA LEU A 179 -7.47 -6.64 2.82
C LEU A 179 -6.17 -7.25 2.30
N ASP A 180 -5.12 -6.45 2.17
CA ASP A 180 -3.76 -6.90 1.81
C ASP A 180 -3.75 -7.72 0.52
N SER A 181 -4.24 -7.12 -0.58
CA SER A 181 -4.26 -7.80 -1.88
C SER A 181 -2.91 -7.74 -2.58
N PHE A 182 -2.64 -8.77 -3.40
CA PHE A 182 -1.45 -8.88 -4.24
C PHE A 182 -1.80 -9.45 -5.61
N LEU A 183 -1.35 -8.78 -6.67
CA LEU A 183 -1.49 -9.21 -8.05
C LEU A 183 -0.15 -9.66 -8.61
N TYR A 184 -0.17 -10.78 -9.31
CA TYR A 184 0.99 -11.37 -9.93
C TYR A 184 0.61 -12.08 -11.22
N LYS A 185 1.47 -12.04 -12.26
CA LYS A 185 1.27 -12.77 -13.52
C LYS A 185 2.41 -13.75 -13.74
N SER A 186 2.07 -15.00 -14.03
CA SER A 186 3.02 -16.04 -14.38
C SER A 186 2.48 -16.90 -15.51
N ASN A 187 3.31 -17.16 -16.52
CA ASN A 187 2.96 -18.01 -17.67
C ASN A 187 1.61 -17.64 -18.33
N GLY A 188 1.32 -16.34 -18.44
CA GLY A 188 0.06 -15.83 -19.01
C GLY A 188 -1.15 -15.90 -18.09
N THR A 189 -1.03 -16.45 -16.88
CA THR A 189 -2.10 -16.51 -15.89
C THR A 189 -1.94 -15.40 -14.86
N TYR A 190 -3.02 -14.69 -14.59
CA TYR A 190 -3.09 -13.71 -13.50
C TYR A 190 -3.43 -14.45 -12.19
N HIS A 191 -2.73 -14.07 -11.15
CA HIS A 191 -2.94 -14.59 -9.81
C HIS A 191 -3.30 -13.43 -8.88
N PHE A 192 -4.42 -13.54 -8.21
CA PHE A 192 -4.90 -12.59 -7.22
C PHE A 192 -4.90 -13.24 -5.84
N PHE A 193 -4.16 -12.66 -4.91
CA PHE A 193 -4.14 -13.08 -3.52
C PHE A 193 -4.75 -11.98 -2.67
N VAL A 194 -5.62 -12.33 -1.75
CA VAL A 194 -6.23 -11.37 -0.83
C VAL A 194 -6.51 -12.02 0.52
N LYS A 195 -6.29 -11.27 1.58
CA LYS A 195 -6.61 -11.70 2.95
C LYS A 195 -8.08 -11.40 3.25
N SER A 196 -8.80 -12.39 3.80
CA SER A 196 -10.06 -12.17 4.47
C SER A 196 -9.80 -11.65 5.88
N ALA A 197 -10.34 -10.48 6.24
CA ALA A 197 -10.17 -9.91 7.58
C ALA A 197 -10.99 -10.63 8.64
N ASP A 198 -12.10 -11.31 8.24
CA ASP A 198 -12.94 -12.09 9.15
C ASP A 198 -12.31 -13.44 9.51
N ASN A 199 -11.42 -13.92 8.65
CA ASN A 199 -10.58 -15.08 8.91
C ASN A 199 -9.12 -14.74 8.60
N PRO A 200 -8.42 -14.07 9.52
CA PRO A 200 -7.08 -13.52 9.27
C PRO A 200 -6.01 -14.55 8.96
N LYS A 201 -6.29 -15.84 9.13
CA LYS A 201 -5.38 -16.94 8.75
C LYS A 201 -5.60 -17.43 7.33
N ALA A 202 -6.64 -16.96 6.65
CA ALA A 202 -6.94 -17.38 5.29
C ALA A 202 -6.46 -16.32 4.28
N VAL A 203 -5.67 -16.76 3.32
CA VAL A 203 -5.39 -16.03 2.09
C VAL A 203 -6.18 -16.71 0.98
N ILE A 204 -7.02 -15.93 0.32
CA ILE A 204 -7.78 -16.38 -0.84
C ILE A 204 -6.89 -16.22 -2.06
N HIS A 205 -6.83 -17.23 -2.92
CA HIS A 205 -6.14 -17.19 -4.20
C HIS A 205 -7.14 -17.44 -5.31
N GLU A 206 -7.19 -16.54 -6.29
CA GLU A 206 -8.01 -16.64 -7.49
C GLU A 206 -7.12 -16.49 -8.73
N THR A 207 -7.53 -17.10 -9.87
CA THR A 207 -6.83 -17.04 -11.17
C THR A 207 -7.78 -16.71 -12.30
#